data_d3e15b45ae98f642553a0b1da9299231
#
_entry.id   d3e15b45ae98f642553a0b1da9299231
#
_cell.length_a   1.000
_cell.length_b   1.000
_cell.length_c   1.000
_cell.angle_alpha   90.00
_cell.angle_beta   90.00
_cell.angle_gamma   90.00
#
_symmetry.space_group_name_H-M   'P 1'
#
loop_
_entity.id
_entity.type
_entity.pdbx_description
1 polymer ?
#
loop_
_entity_poly.entity_id
_entity_poly.type
_entity_poly.pdbx_seq_one_letter_code
_entity_poly.pdbx_strand_id
1 'polypeptide(L)'
;MGTDNHKKFLKNPDRFFEKIGSSFPEEMNLMKDGSSVDFTWVRKEACGTIIYIMSESCKFCRYDAIKEFADKYNKFSYMIFLYGSEEYKEQIREEYGISFPIELTDLKEIGEKLFIELVPTMIAMNRVGQIITCGSFRNEVESLEMRMEPFLQVYYSLESC
;
A
#
# COMPACT_ATOMS: atom_id res chain seq x y z
N MET A 1 -39.01 17.42 5.77
CA MET A 1 -38.52 16.41 6.72
C MET A 1 -37.91 15.26 5.93
N GLY A 2 -36.71 14.90 6.20
CA GLY A 2 -36.15 13.65 5.69
C GLY A 2 -35.13 13.76 4.54
N THR A 3 -34.26 14.76 4.54
CA THR A 3 -33.21 14.89 3.51
C THR A 3 -31.78 14.55 4.01
N ASP A 4 -31.63 14.06 5.23
CA ASP A 4 -30.29 13.81 5.80
C ASP A 4 -29.77 12.37 5.61
N ASN A 5 -30.60 11.44 5.11
CA ASN A 5 -30.15 10.07 4.88
C ASN A 5 -29.39 9.87 3.57
N HIS A 6 -29.53 10.75 2.58
CA HIS A 6 -28.76 10.68 1.33
C HIS A 6 -27.29 11.04 1.52
N LYS A 7 -26.96 11.91 2.47
CA LYS A 7 -25.57 12.27 2.78
C LYS A 7 -24.79 11.19 3.49
N LYS A 8 -25.46 10.22 4.14
CA LYS A 8 -24.78 9.06 4.74
C LYS A 8 -24.29 8.05 3.71
N PHE A 9 -24.95 7.97 2.56
CA PHE A 9 -24.50 7.12 1.43
C PHE A 9 -23.43 7.80 0.58
N LEU A 10 -23.22 9.10 0.72
CA LEU A 10 -22.17 9.88 0.08
C LEU A 10 -20.96 10.10 1.01
N LYS A 11 -20.90 9.49 2.18
CA LYS A 11 -19.64 9.33 2.90
C LYS A 11 -18.80 8.36 2.09
N ASN A 12 -17.99 8.95 1.26
CA ASN A 12 -17.08 8.32 0.32
C ASN A 12 -16.31 7.23 1.07
N PRO A 13 -16.53 5.93 0.80
CA PRO A 13 -15.76 4.87 1.45
C PRO A 13 -14.27 4.94 1.06
N ASP A 14 -13.93 5.73 0.07
CA ASP A 14 -12.59 5.80 -0.52
C ASP A 14 -11.98 7.21 -0.43
N ARG A 15 -11.99 7.84 0.74
CA ARG A 15 -11.27 9.10 1.00
C ARG A 15 -9.81 9.05 0.58
N PHE A 16 -9.27 7.85 0.49
CA PHE A 16 -7.91 7.64 0.03
C PHE A 16 -7.67 8.11 -1.42
N PHE A 17 -8.68 8.10 -2.28
CA PHE A 17 -8.56 8.65 -3.64
C PHE A 17 -8.22 10.14 -3.67
N GLU A 18 -8.50 10.87 -2.58
CA GLU A 18 -8.07 12.26 -2.43
C GLU A 18 -6.54 12.39 -2.37
N LYS A 19 -5.82 11.32 -2.08
CA LYS A 19 -4.35 11.27 -2.04
C LYS A 19 -3.72 11.06 -3.41
N ILE A 20 -4.46 10.62 -4.41
CA ILE A 20 -3.92 10.46 -5.77
C ILE A 20 -3.44 11.82 -6.29
N GLY A 21 -2.21 11.84 -6.80
CA GLY A 21 -1.53 13.06 -7.25
C GLY A 21 -0.77 13.81 -6.15
N SER A 22 -1.00 13.50 -4.87
CA SER A 22 -0.23 14.09 -3.76
C SER A 22 1.11 13.36 -3.56
N SER A 23 2.05 14.01 -2.89
CA SER A 23 3.29 13.39 -2.48
C SER A 23 3.09 12.50 -1.26
N PHE A 24 3.72 11.32 -1.26
CA PHE A 24 3.81 10.49 -0.08
C PHE A 24 4.60 11.22 1.01
N PRO A 25 4.21 11.13 2.30
CA PRO A 25 4.92 11.78 3.39
C PRO A 25 6.40 11.40 3.44
N GLU A 26 7.27 12.37 3.72
CA GLU A 26 8.72 12.11 3.93
C GLU A 26 9.00 11.40 5.25
N GLU A 27 8.17 11.67 6.24
CA GLU A 27 8.20 11.05 7.55
C GLU A 27 6.79 10.72 8.02
N MET A 28 6.63 9.60 8.67
CA MET A 28 5.34 9.19 9.21
C MET A 28 5.51 8.30 10.43
N ASN A 29 4.68 8.53 11.44
CA ASN A 29 4.57 7.61 12.57
C ASN A 29 3.75 6.39 12.11
N LEU A 30 4.32 5.22 12.24
CA LEU A 30 3.64 3.96 11.95
C LEU A 30 2.98 3.35 13.18
N MET A 31 3.51 3.66 14.35
CA MET A 31 3.06 3.14 15.64
C MET A 31 2.67 4.27 16.59
N LYS A 32 1.83 3.97 17.58
CA LYS A 32 1.39 4.92 18.62
C LYS A 32 2.49 5.44 19.55
N ASP A 33 3.64 4.78 19.58
CA ASP A 33 4.78 5.20 20.40
C ASP A 33 5.43 6.50 19.91
N GLY A 34 4.97 7.04 18.78
CA GLY A 34 5.45 8.29 18.21
C GLY A 34 6.79 8.19 17.49
N SER A 35 7.32 6.98 17.28
CA SER A 35 8.52 6.79 16.48
C SER A 35 8.22 7.14 15.01
N SER A 36 9.03 8.07 14.46
CA SER A 36 8.91 8.48 13.07
C SER A 36 9.79 7.61 12.18
N VAL A 37 9.24 7.19 11.04
CA VAL A 37 9.95 6.44 10.01
C VAL A 37 10.20 7.35 8.82
N ASP A 38 11.44 7.36 8.33
CA ASP A 38 11.86 8.12 7.15
C ASP A 38 11.47 7.38 5.86
N PHE A 39 10.77 8.08 4.99
CA PHE A 39 10.34 7.62 3.66
C PHE A 39 10.96 8.43 2.52
N THR A 40 11.97 9.23 2.77
CA THR A 40 12.64 10.02 1.71
C THR A 40 13.26 9.13 0.63
N TRP A 41 13.56 7.88 0.96
CA TRP A 41 14.11 6.89 0.04
C TRP A 41 13.17 6.57 -1.13
N VAL A 42 11.84 6.68 -0.97
CA VAL A 42 10.88 6.42 -2.07
C VAL A 42 11.08 7.34 -3.28
N ARG A 43 11.74 8.48 -3.08
CA ARG A 43 12.09 9.44 -4.15
C ARG A 43 13.39 9.12 -4.85
N LYS A 44 14.08 8.09 -4.43
CA LYS A 44 15.37 7.65 -4.99
C LYS A 44 15.26 6.36 -5.79
N GLU A 45 14.09 5.73 -5.75
CA GLU A 45 13.83 4.47 -6.42
C GLU A 45 13.64 4.66 -7.93
N ALA A 46 14.32 3.83 -8.72
CA ALA A 46 14.44 4.04 -10.16
C ALA A 46 13.10 4.00 -10.91
N CYS A 47 12.21 3.05 -10.55
CA CYS A 47 10.93 2.87 -11.23
C CYS A 47 9.74 3.34 -10.41
N GLY A 48 9.86 3.35 -9.10
CA GLY A 48 8.81 3.67 -8.16
C GLY A 48 8.69 2.64 -7.05
N THR A 49 7.71 2.86 -6.17
CA THR A 49 7.54 2.07 -4.95
C THR A 49 6.09 1.65 -4.79
N ILE A 50 5.89 0.43 -4.35
CA ILE A 50 4.57 -0.13 -4.03
C ILE A 50 4.55 -0.52 -2.56
N ILE A 51 3.59 0.03 -1.82
CA ILE A 51 3.35 -0.30 -0.41
C ILE A 51 2.03 -1.03 -0.29
N TYR A 52 2.05 -2.17 0.39
CA TYR A 52 0.86 -2.93 0.73
C TYR A 52 0.53 -2.72 2.21
N ILE A 53 -0.74 -2.42 2.52
CA ILE A 53 -1.23 -2.32 3.88
C ILE A 53 -2.05 -3.56 4.18
N MET A 54 -1.59 -4.35 5.14
CA MET A 54 -2.07 -5.68 5.45
C MET A 54 -2.37 -5.81 6.95
N SER A 55 -3.12 -6.82 7.34
CA SER A 55 -3.42 -7.11 8.74
C SER A 55 -3.40 -8.62 9.00
N GLU A 56 -2.85 -9.00 10.15
CA GLU A 56 -2.88 -10.38 10.67
C GLU A 56 -4.32 -10.92 10.81
N SER A 57 -5.27 -10.06 11.19
CA SER A 57 -6.68 -10.45 11.33
C SER A 57 -7.46 -10.48 10.00
N CYS A 58 -6.85 -10.10 8.90
CA CYS A 58 -7.49 -10.00 7.60
C CYS A 58 -7.52 -11.35 6.88
N LYS A 59 -8.71 -11.91 6.68
CA LYS A 59 -8.90 -13.18 5.96
C LYS A 59 -8.66 -13.07 4.44
N PHE A 60 -8.62 -11.86 3.91
CA PHE A 60 -8.46 -11.58 2.47
C PHE A 60 -7.04 -11.12 2.11
N CYS A 61 -6.15 -11.04 3.10
CA CYS A 61 -4.75 -10.67 2.88
C CYS A 61 -3.96 -11.90 2.37
N ARG A 62 -3.57 -11.87 1.10
CA ARG A 62 -2.85 -12.96 0.43
C ARG A 62 -1.43 -12.51 0.09
N TYR A 63 -0.48 -13.06 0.81
CA TYR A 63 0.94 -12.75 0.66
C TYR A 63 1.58 -13.46 -0.53
N ASP A 64 1.03 -14.60 -0.95
CA ASP A 64 1.42 -15.30 -2.16
C ASP A 64 1.19 -14.44 -3.42
N ALA A 65 0.03 -13.77 -3.53
CA ALA A 65 -0.27 -12.86 -4.63
C ALA A 65 0.70 -11.66 -4.67
N ILE A 66 1.03 -11.10 -3.52
CA ILE A 66 2.02 -10.02 -3.40
C ILE A 66 3.41 -10.49 -3.86
N LYS A 67 3.82 -11.66 -3.40
CA LYS A 67 5.12 -12.24 -3.77
C LYS A 67 5.20 -12.49 -5.27
N GLU A 68 4.20 -13.13 -5.85
CA GLU A 68 4.13 -13.39 -7.28
C GLU A 68 4.16 -12.09 -8.10
N PHE A 69 3.39 -11.07 -7.68
CA PHE A 69 3.42 -9.76 -8.32
C PHE A 69 4.79 -9.11 -8.24
N ALA A 70 5.46 -9.15 -7.08
CA ALA A 70 6.78 -8.58 -6.89
C ALA A 70 7.86 -9.29 -7.72
N ASP A 71 7.77 -10.61 -7.86
CA ASP A 71 8.69 -11.38 -8.71
C ASP A 71 8.51 -11.04 -10.19
N LYS A 72 7.27 -10.86 -10.63
CA LYS A 72 6.95 -10.48 -12.01
C LYS A 72 7.39 -9.05 -12.35
N TYR A 73 7.17 -8.12 -11.43
CA TYR A 73 7.47 -6.69 -11.60
C TYR A 73 8.63 -6.25 -10.69
N ASN A 74 9.76 -6.91 -10.84
CA ASN A 74 10.91 -6.83 -9.92
C ASN A 74 11.74 -5.54 -10.00
N LYS A 75 11.38 -4.61 -10.87
CA LYS A 75 12.04 -3.29 -10.95
C LYS A 75 11.47 -2.25 -9.98
N PHE A 76 10.30 -2.50 -9.40
CA PHE A 76 9.76 -1.65 -8.33
C PHE A 76 10.39 -2.01 -7.00
N SER A 77 10.39 -1.04 -6.09
CA SER A 77 10.65 -1.28 -4.67
C SER A 77 9.34 -1.61 -3.96
N TYR A 78 9.40 -2.50 -3.00
CA TYR A 78 8.24 -3.01 -2.29
C TYR A 78 8.39 -2.87 -0.79
N MET A 79 7.26 -2.66 -0.10
CA MET A 79 7.18 -2.66 1.36
C MET A 79 5.78 -3.13 1.79
N ILE A 80 5.70 -3.77 2.95
CA ILE A 80 4.44 -4.08 3.62
C ILE A 80 4.35 -3.26 4.91
N PHE A 81 3.23 -2.57 5.11
CA PHE A 81 2.78 -2.08 6.40
C PHE A 81 1.85 -3.13 6.99
N LEU A 82 2.29 -3.74 8.08
CA LEU A 82 1.59 -4.86 8.69
C LEU A 82 1.00 -4.47 10.06
N TYR A 83 -0.31 -4.54 10.19
CA TYR A 83 -0.96 -4.52 11.48
C TYR A 83 -1.00 -5.95 12.04
N GLY A 84 -0.08 -6.26 12.93
CA GLY A 84 0.11 -7.60 13.48
C GLY A 84 1.24 -7.68 14.49
N SER A 85 1.58 -8.90 14.87
CA SER A 85 2.66 -9.20 15.80
C SER A 85 4.02 -9.37 15.09
N GLU A 86 5.10 -9.29 15.84
CA GLU A 86 6.44 -9.57 15.33
C GLU A 86 6.58 -11.04 14.91
N GLU A 87 5.96 -11.95 15.66
CA GLU A 87 5.92 -13.38 15.33
C GLU A 87 5.23 -13.63 14.00
N TYR A 88 4.11 -12.97 13.75
CA TYR A 88 3.38 -13.08 12.48
C TYR A 88 4.17 -12.51 11.31
N LYS A 89 4.86 -11.40 11.51
CA LYS A 89 5.76 -10.80 10.52
C LYS A 89 6.84 -11.79 10.07
N GLU A 90 7.52 -12.45 11.02
CA GLU A 90 8.55 -13.44 10.71
C GLU A 90 7.94 -14.68 10.04
N GLN A 91 6.77 -15.14 10.50
CA GLN A 91 6.04 -16.24 9.84
C GLN A 91 5.76 -15.93 8.35
N ILE A 92 5.24 -14.74 8.03
CA ILE A 92 4.98 -14.33 6.65
C ILE A 92 6.28 -14.35 5.83
N ARG A 93 7.35 -13.81 6.40
CA ARG A 93 8.65 -13.73 5.73
C ARG A 93 9.18 -15.10 5.35
N GLU A 94 9.11 -16.06 6.28
CA GLU A 94 9.56 -17.42 6.06
C GLU A 94 8.64 -18.21 5.12
N GLU A 95 7.34 -18.16 5.37
CA GLU A 95 6.34 -18.95 4.63
C GLU A 95 6.25 -18.56 3.15
N TYR A 96 6.28 -17.25 2.86
CA TYR A 96 6.11 -16.74 1.49
C TYR A 96 7.42 -16.27 0.82
N GLY A 97 8.55 -16.37 1.52
CA GLY A 97 9.85 -15.97 0.98
C GLY A 97 9.93 -14.47 0.66
N ILE A 98 9.28 -13.61 1.48
CA ILE A 98 9.28 -12.18 1.28
C ILE A 98 10.61 -11.58 1.71
N SER A 99 11.34 -10.98 0.78
CA SER A 99 12.66 -10.39 1.00
C SER A 99 12.64 -8.87 1.20
N PHE A 100 11.58 -8.20 0.77
CA PHE A 100 11.45 -6.75 0.95
C PHE A 100 10.96 -6.38 2.36
N PRO A 101 11.11 -5.11 2.78
CA PRO A 101 10.79 -4.67 4.13
C PRO A 101 9.33 -4.90 4.53
N ILE A 102 9.14 -5.33 5.77
CA ILE A 102 7.84 -5.41 6.45
C ILE A 102 7.94 -4.56 7.71
N GLU A 103 7.16 -3.50 7.79
CA GLU A 103 7.09 -2.60 8.94
C GLU A 103 5.79 -2.83 9.71
N LEU A 104 5.90 -3.01 11.03
CA LEU A 104 4.73 -3.07 11.88
C LEU A 104 4.06 -1.70 11.97
N THR A 105 2.74 -1.70 11.88
CA THR A 105 1.96 -0.45 11.85
C THR A 105 0.72 -0.54 12.73
N ASP A 106 0.26 0.61 13.21
CA ASP A 106 -1.08 0.77 13.75
C ASP A 106 -2.01 1.29 12.66
N LEU A 107 -3.11 0.59 12.39
CA LEU A 107 -4.05 0.98 11.33
C LEU A 107 -4.67 2.36 11.57
N LYS A 108 -4.78 2.78 12.83
CA LYS A 108 -5.29 4.12 13.15
C LYS A 108 -4.30 5.21 12.70
N GLU A 109 -3.01 5.02 12.97
CA GLU A 109 -1.97 5.96 12.53
C GLU A 109 -1.93 6.06 10.99
N ILE A 110 -1.99 4.92 10.31
CA ILE A 110 -2.05 4.86 8.84
C ILE A 110 -3.34 5.52 8.31
N GLY A 111 -4.48 5.24 8.95
CA GLY A 111 -5.78 5.80 8.56
C GLY A 111 -5.82 7.33 8.68
N GLU A 112 -5.26 7.89 9.75
CA GLU A 112 -5.21 9.34 9.94
C GLU A 112 -4.29 10.05 8.94
N LYS A 113 -3.18 9.43 8.56
CA LYS A 113 -2.18 10.01 7.65
C LYS A 113 -2.49 9.80 6.17
N LEU A 114 -2.94 8.62 5.81
CA LEU A 114 -3.14 8.21 4.43
C LEU A 114 -4.62 8.03 4.05
N PHE A 115 -5.55 8.24 4.98
CA PHE A 115 -7.00 8.04 4.79
C PHE A 115 -7.37 6.61 4.39
N ILE A 116 -6.59 5.62 4.83
CA ILE A 116 -6.84 4.21 4.57
C ILE A 116 -7.73 3.65 5.65
N GLU A 117 -8.87 3.10 5.25
CA GLU A 117 -9.87 2.53 6.16
C GLU A 117 -10.06 1.02 5.95
N LEU A 118 -9.50 0.48 4.89
CA LEU A 118 -9.67 -0.92 4.50
C LEU A 118 -8.34 -1.62 4.27
N VAL A 119 -8.30 -2.90 4.57
CA VAL A 119 -7.19 -3.80 4.24
C VAL A 119 -7.76 -5.05 3.50
N PRO A 120 -7.05 -5.63 2.57
CA PRO A 120 -5.76 -5.21 2.01
C PRO A 120 -5.90 -3.99 1.09
N THR A 121 -4.97 -3.06 1.20
CA THR A 121 -4.88 -1.87 0.34
C THR A 121 -3.46 -1.75 -0.20
N MET A 122 -3.33 -1.24 -1.42
CA MET A 122 -2.05 -0.93 -2.03
C MET A 122 -1.94 0.55 -2.38
N ILE A 123 -0.72 1.06 -2.34
CA ILE A 123 -0.33 2.39 -2.78
C ILE A 123 0.81 2.23 -3.76
N ALA A 124 0.70 2.81 -4.95
CA ALA A 124 1.79 2.87 -5.90
C ALA A 124 2.23 4.30 -6.14
N MET A 125 3.52 4.53 -6.04
CA MET A 125 4.16 5.84 -6.20
C MET A 125 5.18 5.79 -7.33
N ASN A 126 5.29 6.89 -8.06
CA ASN A 126 6.35 7.06 -9.04
C ASN A 126 7.70 7.37 -8.36
N ARG A 127 8.75 7.49 -9.15
CA ARG A 127 10.13 7.75 -8.68
C ARG A 127 10.33 9.08 -7.94
N VAL A 128 9.37 10.00 -8.00
CA VAL A 128 9.41 11.25 -7.24
C VAL A 128 8.52 11.22 -5.99
N GLY A 129 7.99 10.04 -5.64
CA GLY A 129 7.16 9.84 -4.46
C GLY A 129 5.73 10.36 -4.60
N GLN A 130 5.26 10.62 -5.83
CA GLN A 130 3.87 11.00 -6.07
C GLN A 130 2.99 9.76 -6.14
N ILE A 131 1.88 9.77 -5.41
CA ILE A 131 0.90 8.69 -5.40
C ILE A 131 0.16 8.68 -6.74
N ILE A 132 0.30 7.61 -7.51
CA ILE A 132 -0.29 7.46 -8.84
C ILE A 132 -1.56 6.65 -8.81
N THR A 133 -1.59 5.58 -8.03
CA THR A 133 -2.78 4.76 -7.84
C THR A 133 -2.80 4.17 -6.44
N CYS A 134 -4.00 3.82 -6.02
CA CYS A 134 -4.24 3.19 -4.73
C CYS A 134 -5.57 2.45 -4.74
N GLY A 135 -5.76 1.61 -3.79
CA GLY A 135 -7.06 0.96 -3.56
C GLY A 135 -6.92 -0.45 -3.00
N SER A 136 -8.06 -1.00 -2.62
CA SER A 136 -8.14 -2.39 -2.22
C SER A 136 -7.93 -3.34 -3.40
N PHE A 137 -7.41 -4.51 -3.13
CA PHE A 137 -7.23 -5.58 -4.09
C PHE A 137 -7.79 -6.89 -3.56
N ARG A 138 -8.04 -7.84 -4.44
CA ARG A 138 -8.49 -9.19 -4.09
C ARG A 138 -7.31 -10.15 -4.09
N ASN A 139 -7.60 -11.40 -3.77
CA ASN A 139 -6.64 -12.47 -3.50
C ASN A 139 -5.88 -13.01 -4.71
N GLU A 140 -5.86 -12.32 -5.84
CA GLU A 140 -5.31 -12.81 -7.10
C GLU A 140 -4.38 -11.77 -7.70
N VAL A 141 -3.31 -12.24 -8.36
CA VAL A 141 -2.34 -11.37 -9.03
C VAL A 141 -3.00 -10.51 -10.10
N GLU A 142 -3.97 -11.06 -10.80
CA GLU A 142 -4.74 -10.35 -11.84
C GLU A 142 -5.51 -9.14 -11.25
N SER A 143 -5.99 -9.25 -10.01
CA SER A 143 -6.63 -8.12 -9.33
C SER A 143 -5.63 -6.99 -9.03
N LEU A 144 -4.40 -7.33 -8.66
CA LEU A 144 -3.31 -6.35 -8.51
C LEU A 144 -2.94 -5.74 -9.85
N GLU A 145 -2.78 -6.55 -10.89
CA GLU A 145 -2.44 -6.08 -12.23
C GLU A 145 -3.50 -5.14 -12.80
N MET A 146 -4.77 -5.49 -12.66
CA MET A 146 -5.88 -4.65 -13.10
C MET A 146 -5.89 -3.29 -12.39
N ARG A 147 -5.64 -3.28 -11.08
CA ARG A 147 -5.54 -2.05 -10.29
C ARG A 147 -4.34 -1.20 -10.69
N MET A 148 -3.25 -1.86 -11.07
CA MET A 148 -1.98 -1.25 -11.39
C MET A 148 -1.79 -0.95 -12.87
N GLU A 149 -2.68 -1.40 -13.75
CA GLU A 149 -2.48 -1.36 -15.21
C GLU A 149 -2.01 0.00 -15.75
N PRO A 150 -2.63 1.14 -15.42
CA PRO A 150 -2.15 2.43 -15.92
C PRO A 150 -0.74 2.76 -15.46
N PHE A 151 -0.40 2.39 -14.23
CA PHE A 151 0.93 2.59 -13.68
C PHE A 151 1.97 1.68 -14.33
N LEU A 152 1.63 0.41 -14.54
CA LEU A 152 2.50 -0.56 -15.21
C LEU A 152 2.80 -0.16 -16.66
N GLN A 153 1.80 0.28 -17.40
CA GLN A 153 1.96 0.73 -18.78
C GLN A 153 2.90 1.93 -18.91
N VAL A 154 2.82 2.87 -17.99
CA VAL A 154 3.61 4.10 -18.05
C VAL A 154 5.01 3.92 -17.46
N TYR A 155 5.13 3.28 -16.30
CA TYR A 155 6.38 3.29 -15.53
C TYR A 155 7.20 2.01 -15.67
N TYR A 156 6.56 0.85 -15.85
CA TYR A 156 7.30 -0.39 -15.97
C TYR A 156 7.82 -0.66 -17.39
N SER A 157 7.10 -0.22 -18.41
CA SER A 157 7.49 -0.39 -19.81
C SER A 157 8.56 0.60 -20.28
N LEU A 158 8.86 1.63 -19.50
CA LEU A 158 9.93 2.57 -19.83
C LEU A 158 11.29 1.88 -19.63
N GLU A 159 12.11 1.85 -20.67
CA GLU A 159 13.46 1.27 -20.65
C GLU A 159 14.40 1.96 -19.65
N SER A 160 14.01 3.13 -19.13
CA SER A 160 14.78 3.96 -18.19
C SER A 160 14.70 3.53 -16.73
N CYS A 161 13.96 2.48 -16.42
CA CYS A 161 13.97 1.92 -15.07
C CYS A 161 15.17 1.04 -14.82
#